data_f1146649cedb750ada8ddcbca062535b
#
_entry.id   f1146649cedb750ada8ddcbca062535b
#
_cell.length_a   1.000
_cell.length_b   1.000
_cell.length_c   1.000
_cell.angle_alpha   90.00
_cell.angle_beta   90.00
_cell.angle_gamma   90.00
#
_symmetry.space_group_name_H-M   'P 1'
#
loop_
_entity.id
_entity.type
_entity.pdbx_description
1 polymer ?
#
loop_
_entity_poly.entity_id
_entity_poly.type
_entity_poly.pdbx_seq_one_letter_code
_entity_poly.pdbx_strand_id
1 'polypeptide(L)'
;DGYGAQAEYMRNGLDFSVLQKNVKRILHETDNSTITFINTFNVLSLPSLRDYLQWILDLRDEYAKDRQGIKYIPIPDNGDHKHDDYEVRPKQRIWFDIPLLRAPLWQCIQIMPEYYQSYLEEAIVFMELNQADEENIDYRGFKDFEIDKVRRNLEWMKAGSSMEKDELTEARGNFYKFFTQHDERRDTNFLETFPEMEDWWNICKEAEALV
;
A
#
# COMPACT_ATOMS: atom_id res chain seq x y z
N ASP A 1 2.01 3.86 -4.40
CA ASP A 1 3.44 3.96 -4.11
C ASP A 1 3.75 4.65 -2.77
N GLY A 2 2.82 4.85 -1.88
CA GLY A 2 2.97 5.54 -0.61
C GLY A 2 1.81 6.48 -0.32
N TYR A 3 1.95 7.35 0.67
CA TYR A 3 0.93 8.30 1.10
C TYR A 3 1.49 9.72 1.19
N GLY A 4 0.65 10.73 0.89
CA GLY A 4 1.01 12.13 1.06
C GLY A 4 2.25 12.56 0.26
N ALA A 5 3.12 13.35 0.89
CA ALA A 5 4.34 13.88 0.28
C ALA A 5 5.30 12.76 -0.20
N GLN A 6 5.32 11.60 0.45
CA GLN A 6 6.14 10.46 0.03
C GLN A 6 5.64 9.88 -1.31
N ALA A 7 4.33 9.85 -1.54
CA ALA A 7 3.79 9.47 -2.84
C ALA A 7 4.10 10.52 -3.94
N GLU A 8 4.07 11.81 -3.59
CA GLU A 8 4.41 12.90 -4.51
C GLU A 8 5.89 12.89 -4.92
N TYR A 9 6.78 12.58 -3.97
CA TYR A 9 8.19 12.40 -4.23
C TYR A 9 8.44 11.33 -5.30
N MET A 10 7.76 10.19 -5.20
CA MET A 10 7.91 9.08 -6.15
C MET A 10 7.24 9.35 -7.50
N ARG A 11 6.11 10.06 -7.50
CA ARG A 11 5.27 10.30 -8.68
C ARG A 11 5.32 11.75 -9.13
N ASN A 12 6.13 12.02 -10.16
CA ASN A 12 6.24 13.36 -10.72
C ASN A 12 4.87 13.91 -11.17
N GLY A 13 4.52 15.10 -10.65
CA GLY A 13 3.26 15.77 -10.97
C GLY A 13 2.05 15.23 -10.21
N LEU A 14 2.23 14.30 -9.29
CA LEU A 14 1.17 13.94 -8.35
C LEU A 14 1.00 15.07 -7.33
N ASP A 15 -0.23 15.55 -7.19
CA ASP A 15 -0.73 16.30 -6.04
C ASP A 15 -1.66 15.37 -5.27
N PHE A 16 -1.23 14.92 -4.11
CA PHE A 16 -1.95 13.93 -3.32
C PHE A 16 -3.27 14.51 -2.79
N SER A 17 -3.34 15.80 -2.53
CA SER A 17 -4.56 16.47 -2.09
C SER A 17 -5.62 16.49 -3.19
N VAL A 18 -5.19 16.69 -4.44
CA VAL A 18 -6.06 16.62 -5.63
C VAL A 18 -6.52 15.19 -5.87
N LEU A 19 -5.64 14.20 -5.69
CA LEU A 19 -6.02 12.78 -5.76
C LEU A 19 -7.12 12.46 -4.75
N GLN A 20 -6.94 12.86 -3.48
CA GLN A 20 -7.94 12.64 -2.42
C GLN A 20 -9.28 13.28 -2.76
N LYS A 21 -9.30 14.53 -3.24
CA LYS A 21 -10.51 15.23 -3.67
C LYS A 21 -11.20 14.50 -4.81
N ASN A 22 -10.45 14.02 -5.81
CA ASN A 22 -11.00 13.30 -6.94
C ASN A 22 -11.59 11.95 -6.53
N VAL A 23 -10.92 11.22 -5.63
CA VAL A 23 -11.43 9.97 -5.05
C VAL A 23 -12.77 10.20 -4.36
N LYS A 24 -12.85 11.18 -3.47
CA LYS A 24 -14.08 11.53 -2.76
C LYS A 24 -15.18 11.97 -3.73
N ARG A 25 -14.85 12.77 -4.74
CA ARG A 25 -15.80 13.19 -5.77
C ARG A 25 -16.40 12.00 -6.52
N ILE A 26 -15.55 11.04 -6.97
CA ILE A 26 -16.02 9.84 -7.67
C ILE A 26 -16.94 9.02 -6.75
N LEU A 27 -16.54 8.82 -5.50
CA LEU A 27 -17.34 8.06 -4.53
C LEU A 27 -18.67 8.73 -4.22
N HIS A 28 -18.73 10.06 -4.26
CA HIS A 28 -19.94 10.83 -4.01
C HIS A 28 -20.88 10.90 -5.24
N GLU A 29 -20.30 11.15 -6.42
CA GLU A 29 -21.08 11.38 -7.66
C GLU A 29 -21.54 10.07 -8.34
N THR A 30 -20.94 8.92 -7.99
CA THR A 30 -21.25 7.66 -8.67
C THR A 30 -21.66 6.58 -7.69
N ASP A 31 -22.81 5.93 -7.93
CA ASP A 31 -23.34 4.88 -7.03
C ASP A 31 -22.72 3.50 -7.25
N ASN A 32 -22.34 3.18 -8.47
CA ASN A 32 -21.93 1.84 -8.88
C ASN A 32 -20.43 1.68 -9.14
N SER A 33 -19.64 2.73 -8.87
CA SER A 33 -18.19 2.68 -9.09
C SER A 33 -17.47 2.02 -7.92
N THR A 34 -16.46 1.24 -8.26
CA THR A 34 -15.51 0.66 -7.31
C THR A 34 -14.14 1.27 -7.60
N ILE A 35 -13.46 1.72 -6.57
CA ILE A 35 -12.08 2.23 -6.64
C ILE A 35 -11.16 1.16 -6.08
N THR A 36 -10.13 0.81 -6.85
CA THR A 36 -9.05 -0.06 -6.39
C THR A 36 -7.74 0.72 -6.44
N PHE A 37 -7.10 0.90 -5.30
CA PHE A 37 -5.78 1.47 -5.21
C PHE A 37 -4.75 0.36 -5.38
N ILE A 38 -3.92 0.46 -6.41
CA ILE A 38 -2.81 -0.49 -6.62
C ILE A 38 -1.52 0.22 -6.28
N ASN A 39 -0.92 -0.16 -5.16
CA ASN A 39 0.35 0.35 -4.69
C ASN A 39 1.44 -0.69 -5.00
N THR A 40 2.25 -0.44 -6.03
CA THR A 40 3.43 -1.28 -6.31
C THR A 40 4.41 -1.13 -5.16
N PHE A 41 4.35 -2.09 -4.24
CA PHE A 41 5.00 -2.00 -2.94
C PHE A 41 6.52 -2.13 -3.05
N ASN A 42 7.21 -1.09 -2.64
CA ASN A 42 8.66 -0.95 -2.77
C ASN A 42 9.27 -0.32 -1.50
N VAL A 43 10.60 -0.15 -1.48
CA VAL A 43 11.35 0.43 -0.35
C VAL A 43 10.70 1.71 0.20
N LEU A 44 10.31 2.64 -0.67
CA LEU A 44 9.76 3.94 -0.26
C LEU A 44 8.27 3.90 0.11
N SER A 45 7.61 2.75 -0.10
CA SER A 45 6.22 2.56 0.34
C SER A 45 6.11 2.21 1.82
N LEU A 46 7.21 1.71 2.43
CA LEU A 46 7.22 1.24 3.82
C LEU A 46 6.86 2.33 4.84
N PRO A 47 7.51 3.50 4.84
CA PRO A 47 7.31 4.48 5.92
C PRO A 47 5.88 4.97 6.03
N SER A 48 5.20 5.17 4.91
CA SER A 48 3.82 5.67 4.89
C SER A 48 2.75 4.59 4.77
N LEU A 49 3.11 3.31 4.90
CA LEU A 49 2.15 2.20 4.78
C LEU A 49 1.00 2.33 5.79
N ARG A 50 1.32 2.65 7.04
CA ARG A 50 0.33 2.79 8.12
C ARG A 50 -0.67 3.91 7.83
N ASP A 51 -0.19 5.07 7.34
CA ASP A 51 -1.03 6.20 6.99
C ASP A 51 -1.89 5.92 5.76
N TYR A 52 -1.32 5.20 4.78
CA TYR A 52 -2.06 4.72 3.61
C TYR A 52 -3.21 3.79 4.01
N LEU A 53 -2.98 2.83 4.91
CA LEU A 53 -4.02 1.92 5.40
C LEU A 53 -5.07 2.65 6.23
N GLN A 54 -4.67 3.64 7.05
CA GLN A 54 -5.62 4.49 7.77
C GLN A 54 -6.53 5.26 6.80
N TRP A 55 -5.95 5.84 5.75
CA TRP A 55 -6.74 6.55 4.73
C TRP A 55 -7.75 5.64 4.02
N ILE A 56 -7.37 4.40 3.71
CA ILE A 56 -8.31 3.40 3.16
C ILE A 56 -9.47 3.15 4.12
N LEU A 57 -9.17 2.99 5.42
CA LEU A 57 -10.18 2.76 6.45
C LEU A 57 -11.12 3.96 6.61
N ASP A 58 -10.56 5.18 6.65
CA ASP A 58 -11.32 6.42 6.75
C ASP A 58 -12.29 6.60 5.56
N LEU A 59 -11.83 6.29 4.34
CA LEU A 59 -12.68 6.31 3.16
C LEU A 59 -13.80 5.27 3.26
N ARG A 60 -13.51 4.07 3.74
CA ARG A 60 -14.51 3.02 3.94
C ARG A 60 -15.56 3.47 4.96
N ASP A 61 -15.13 4.07 6.06
CA ASP A 61 -16.03 4.60 7.09
C ASP A 61 -16.92 5.74 6.58
N GLU A 62 -16.32 6.69 5.86
CA GLU A 62 -17.05 7.84 5.31
C GLU A 62 -18.13 7.39 4.32
N TYR A 63 -17.80 6.44 3.43
CA TYR A 63 -18.70 6.04 2.33
C TYR A 63 -19.53 4.78 2.61
N ALA A 64 -19.34 4.08 3.73
CA ALA A 64 -20.22 3.01 4.15
C ALA A 64 -21.50 3.52 4.83
N LYS A 65 -21.43 4.70 5.47
CA LYS A 65 -22.52 5.26 6.27
C LYS A 65 -23.70 5.76 5.44
N ASP A 66 -23.48 6.20 4.21
CA ASP A 66 -24.49 6.91 3.42
C ASP A 66 -25.34 5.99 2.52
N ARG A 67 -25.21 4.67 2.64
CA ARG A 67 -25.86 3.76 1.69
C ARG A 67 -26.74 2.71 2.34
N GLN A 68 -27.85 3.14 2.82
CA GLN A 68 -29.01 2.26 2.99
C GLN A 68 -29.51 1.86 1.59
N GLY A 69 -29.34 0.61 1.21
CA GLY A 69 -30.09 0.03 0.11
C GLY A 69 -29.39 -0.19 -1.23
N ILE A 70 -28.08 -0.42 -1.29
CA ILE A 70 -27.46 -0.93 -2.52
C ILE A 70 -27.89 -2.38 -2.72
N LYS A 71 -28.74 -2.61 -3.72
CA LYS A 71 -29.13 -3.97 -4.10
C LYS A 71 -27.91 -4.73 -4.62
N TYR A 72 -27.62 -5.87 -4.02
CA TYR A 72 -26.70 -6.86 -4.55
C TYR A 72 -27.23 -7.41 -5.86
N ILE A 73 -26.38 -7.49 -6.87
CA ILE A 73 -26.59 -8.41 -8.00
C ILE A 73 -25.91 -9.70 -7.55
N PRO A 74 -26.62 -10.76 -7.25
CA PRO A 74 -25.99 -12.03 -6.88
C PRO A 74 -25.13 -12.51 -8.06
N ILE A 75 -23.95 -13.02 -7.74
CA ILE A 75 -23.20 -13.83 -8.69
C ILE A 75 -24.07 -15.08 -8.91
N PRO A 76 -24.48 -15.40 -10.14
CA PRO A 76 -25.26 -16.61 -10.39
C PRO A 76 -24.45 -17.82 -9.93
N ASP A 77 -24.91 -18.48 -8.87
CA ASP A 77 -24.47 -19.82 -8.59
C ASP A 77 -25.09 -20.77 -9.63
N ASN A 78 -24.36 -21.78 -10.07
CA ASN A 78 -24.63 -22.59 -11.26
C ASN A 78 -25.95 -23.39 -11.20
N GLY A 79 -27.07 -22.69 -11.17
CA GLY A 79 -28.40 -23.24 -11.40
C GLY A 79 -29.12 -23.70 -10.14
N ASP A 80 -30.21 -23.11 -9.85
CA ASP A 80 -31.28 -23.37 -8.87
C ASP A 80 -31.38 -22.37 -7.72
N HIS A 81 -31.44 -21.09 -8.02
CA HIS A 81 -31.85 -20.10 -7.02
C HIS A 81 -33.26 -19.60 -7.28
N LYS A 82 -34.14 -19.89 -6.32
CA LYS A 82 -35.43 -19.23 -6.18
C LYS A 82 -35.22 -17.76 -5.88
N HIS A 83 -35.85 -16.90 -6.62
CA HIS A 83 -35.67 -15.46 -6.69
C HIS A 83 -35.97 -14.66 -5.42
N ASP A 84 -36.21 -15.28 -4.25
CA ASP A 84 -36.85 -14.60 -3.11
C ASP A 84 -35.91 -14.29 -1.91
N ASP A 85 -34.64 -14.70 -1.95
CA ASP A 85 -33.70 -14.47 -0.85
C ASP A 85 -32.53 -13.54 -1.26
N TYR A 86 -32.85 -12.29 -1.59
CA TYR A 86 -31.82 -11.27 -1.78
C TYR A 86 -31.44 -10.63 -0.45
N GLU A 87 -30.33 -11.04 0.12
CA GLU A 87 -29.73 -10.33 1.24
C GLU A 87 -29.07 -9.06 0.71
N VAL A 88 -29.59 -7.89 1.13
CA VAL A 88 -28.98 -6.60 0.78
C VAL A 88 -27.72 -6.43 1.63
N ARG A 89 -26.57 -6.68 1.06
CA ARG A 89 -25.28 -6.43 1.71
C ARG A 89 -24.69 -5.10 1.21
N PRO A 90 -24.15 -4.26 2.10
CA PRO A 90 -23.42 -3.07 1.64
C PRO A 90 -22.24 -3.49 0.77
N LYS A 91 -22.16 -2.92 -0.44
CA LYS A 91 -21.06 -3.23 -1.39
C LYS A 91 -19.81 -2.48 -0.96
N GLN A 92 -18.73 -3.22 -0.67
CA GLN A 92 -17.41 -2.62 -0.54
C GLN A 92 -17.00 -1.96 -1.86
N ARG A 93 -16.77 -0.65 -1.82
CA ARG A 93 -16.42 0.15 -3.00
C ARG A 93 -14.96 0.53 -3.06
N ILE A 94 -14.24 0.32 -1.99
CA ILE A 94 -12.86 0.76 -1.84
C ILE A 94 -12.01 -0.46 -1.54
N TRP A 95 -11.14 -0.78 -2.49
CA TRP A 95 -10.23 -1.89 -2.42
C TRP A 95 -8.79 -1.39 -2.53
N PHE A 96 -7.84 -2.16 -2.05
CA PHE A 96 -6.43 -1.91 -2.32
C PHE A 96 -5.70 -3.21 -2.64
N ASP A 97 -4.59 -3.04 -3.34
CA ASP A 97 -3.64 -4.10 -3.62
C ASP A 97 -2.22 -3.57 -3.45
N ILE A 98 -1.34 -4.43 -2.93
CA ILE A 98 0.07 -4.16 -2.70
C ILE A 98 0.92 -5.28 -3.30
N PRO A 99 0.97 -5.37 -4.64
CA PRO A 99 1.74 -6.40 -5.32
C PRO A 99 3.23 -6.28 -5.01
N LEU A 100 3.88 -7.44 -4.90
CA LEU A 100 5.32 -7.55 -4.68
C LEU A 100 6.10 -6.93 -5.86
N LEU A 101 7.00 -6.00 -5.57
CA LEU A 101 7.96 -5.54 -6.56
C LEU A 101 9.13 -6.53 -6.64
N ARG A 102 9.40 -7.05 -7.84
CA ARG A 102 10.46 -8.03 -8.08
C ARG A 102 11.67 -7.45 -8.84
N ALA A 103 11.46 -6.34 -9.52
CA ALA A 103 12.49 -5.63 -10.27
C ALA A 103 12.11 -4.15 -10.44
N PRO A 104 13.09 -3.24 -10.47
CA PRO A 104 14.52 -3.49 -10.27
C PRO A 104 14.85 -3.81 -8.79
N LEU A 105 15.91 -4.58 -8.56
CA LEU A 105 16.26 -5.07 -7.23
C LEU A 105 16.48 -3.95 -6.21
N TRP A 106 17.08 -2.83 -6.63
CA TRP A 106 17.32 -1.67 -5.76
C TRP A 106 16.05 -0.94 -5.26
N GLN A 107 14.86 -1.29 -5.77
CA GLN A 107 13.58 -0.84 -5.23
C GLN A 107 12.86 -1.90 -4.41
N CYS A 108 13.34 -3.14 -4.42
CA CYS A 108 12.69 -4.24 -3.70
C CYS A 108 12.94 -4.13 -2.19
N ILE A 109 11.91 -4.37 -1.39
CA ILE A 109 12.02 -4.31 0.08
C ILE A 109 13.00 -5.34 0.66
N GLN A 110 13.37 -6.37 -0.11
CA GLN A 110 14.31 -7.42 0.29
C GLN A 110 15.73 -6.89 0.59
N ILE A 111 16.12 -5.75 0.05
CA ILE A 111 17.45 -5.18 0.25
C ILE A 111 17.57 -4.38 1.55
N MET A 112 16.46 -4.18 2.26
CA MET A 112 16.41 -3.39 3.49
C MET A 112 16.90 -4.19 4.71
N PRO A 113 17.47 -3.52 5.71
CA PRO A 113 17.79 -4.14 6.99
C PRO A 113 16.57 -4.74 7.68
N GLU A 114 16.82 -5.79 8.48
CA GLU A 114 15.76 -6.55 9.17
C GLU A 114 14.85 -5.68 10.05
N TYR A 115 15.38 -4.65 10.70
CA TYR A 115 14.60 -3.80 11.59
C TYR A 115 13.50 -3.00 10.88
N TYR A 116 13.57 -2.83 9.56
CA TYR A 116 12.47 -2.25 8.77
C TYR A 116 11.26 -3.18 8.62
N GLN A 117 11.37 -4.45 9.01
CA GLN A 117 10.24 -5.38 9.07
C GLN A 117 9.16 -4.89 10.02
N SER A 118 9.54 -4.13 11.05
CA SER A 118 8.60 -3.54 12.02
C SER A 118 7.48 -2.72 11.36
N TYR A 119 7.74 -2.02 10.26
CA TYR A 119 6.71 -1.29 9.52
C TYR A 119 5.60 -2.20 8.99
N LEU A 120 5.96 -3.39 8.49
CA LEU A 120 4.99 -4.37 8.02
C LEU A 120 4.29 -5.08 9.17
N GLU A 121 5.01 -5.39 10.24
CA GLU A 121 4.45 -6.02 11.44
C GLU A 121 3.43 -5.09 12.12
N GLU A 122 3.75 -3.82 12.28
CA GLU A 122 2.83 -2.80 12.80
C GLU A 122 1.60 -2.62 11.89
N ALA A 123 1.80 -2.64 10.58
CA ALA A 123 0.71 -2.58 9.62
C ALA A 123 -0.23 -3.78 9.74
N ILE A 124 0.31 -5.00 9.90
CA ILE A 124 -0.46 -6.23 10.11
C ILE A 124 -1.29 -6.12 11.40
N VAL A 125 -0.65 -5.74 12.52
CA VAL A 125 -1.35 -5.55 13.81
C VAL A 125 -2.45 -4.51 13.67
N PHE A 126 -2.19 -3.40 13.00
CA PHE A 126 -3.21 -2.38 12.75
C PHE A 126 -4.40 -2.94 11.96
N MET A 127 -4.13 -3.70 10.91
CA MET A 127 -5.20 -4.28 10.09
C MET A 127 -6.01 -5.32 10.86
N GLU A 128 -5.36 -6.15 11.69
CA GLU A 128 -6.03 -7.14 12.55
C GLU A 128 -6.93 -6.46 13.60
N LEU A 129 -6.48 -5.36 14.20
CA LEU A 129 -7.29 -4.57 15.14
C LEU A 129 -8.49 -3.87 14.48
N ASN A 130 -8.45 -3.69 13.17
CA ASN A 130 -9.51 -3.09 12.37
C ASN A 130 -10.07 -4.08 11.33
N GLN A 131 -10.09 -5.34 11.68
CA GLN A 131 -10.59 -6.41 10.80
C GLN A 131 -12.10 -6.28 10.60
N ALA A 132 -12.57 -6.64 9.42
CA ALA A 132 -13.98 -6.67 9.10
C ALA A 132 -14.67 -7.80 9.88
N ASP A 133 -15.77 -7.48 10.51
CA ASP A 133 -16.65 -8.49 11.13
C ASP A 133 -17.59 -9.06 10.05
N GLU A 134 -17.23 -10.20 9.50
CA GLU A 134 -18.02 -10.86 8.47
C GLU A 134 -19.37 -11.37 8.99
N GLU A 135 -19.49 -11.68 10.28
CA GLU A 135 -20.73 -12.15 10.90
C GLU A 135 -21.75 -11.01 11.07
N ASN A 136 -21.27 -9.80 11.37
CA ASN A 136 -22.10 -8.61 11.57
C ASN A 136 -22.26 -7.74 10.32
N ILE A 137 -21.80 -8.22 9.14
CA ILE A 137 -21.95 -7.50 7.86
C ILE A 137 -21.20 -6.16 7.87
N ASP A 138 -20.24 -5.96 8.75
CA ASP A 138 -19.38 -4.77 8.75
C ASP A 138 -18.21 -4.92 7.77
N TYR A 139 -18.42 -4.41 6.55
CA TYR A 139 -17.42 -4.48 5.47
C TYR A 139 -16.42 -3.32 5.49
N ARG A 140 -16.41 -2.47 6.51
CA ARG A 140 -15.52 -1.31 6.59
C ARG A 140 -14.09 -1.71 6.91
N GLY A 141 -13.92 -2.71 7.76
CA GLY A 141 -12.63 -3.22 8.17
C GLY A 141 -11.84 -3.93 7.06
N PHE A 142 -10.66 -4.39 7.43
CA PHE A 142 -9.80 -5.16 6.54
C PHE A 142 -10.22 -6.63 6.52
N LYS A 143 -10.17 -7.23 5.35
CA LYS A 143 -10.47 -8.65 5.16
C LYS A 143 -9.21 -9.49 5.30
N ASP A 144 -9.37 -10.77 5.65
CA ASP A 144 -8.25 -11.71 5.81
C ASP A 144 -7.30 -11.69 4.61
N PHE A 145 -7.84 -11.74 3.39
CA PHE A 145 -7.01 -11.75 2.19
C PHE A 145 -6.24 -10.42 1.96
N GLU A 146 -6.71 -9.30 2.50
CA GLU A 146 -5.99 -8.02 2.47
C GLU A 146 -4.84 -8.03 3.46
N ILE A 147 -5.06 -8.56 4.67
CA ILE A 147 -4.02 -8.77 5.68
C ILE A 147 -2.96 -9.74 5.14
N ASP A 148 -3.36 -10.80 4.49
CA ASP A 148 -2.45 -11.79 3.89
C ASP A 148 -1.56 -11.20 2.77
N LYS A 149 -2.01 -10.13 2.10
CA LYS A 149 -1.14 -9.42 1.15
C LYS A 149 0.02 -8.72 1.87
N VAL A 150 -0.23 -8.11 3.04
CA VAL A 150 0.83 -7.49 3.84
C VAL A 150 1.76 -8.56 4.43
N ARG A 151 1.21 -9.66 4.94
CA ARG A 151 1.99 -10.81 5.43
C ARG A 151 2.91 -11.37 4.34
N ARG A 152 2.44 -11.50 3.09
CA ARG A 152 3.27 -11.94 1.96
C ARG A 152 4.40 -10.95 1.64
N ASN A 153 4.18 -9.65 1.78
CA ASN A 153 5.24 -8.66 1.65
C ASN A 153 6.28 -8.81 2.77
N LEU A 154 5.86 -9.09 4.01
CA LEU A 154 6.77 -9.36 5.12
C LEU A 154 7.63 -10.61 4.85
N GLU A 155 7.04 -11.70 4.42
CA GLU A 155 7.77 -12.92 4.07
C GLU A 155 8.72 -12.69 2.87
N TRP A 156 8.31 -11.87 1.90
CA TRP A 156 9.17 -11.48 0.79
C TRP A 156 10.38 -10.66 1.26
N MET A 157 10.18 -9.74 2.20
CA MET A 157 11.26 -8.96 2.80
C MET A 157 12.24 -9.86 3.56
N LYS A 158 11.74 -10.80 4.38
CA LYS A 158 12.55 -11.77 5.13
C LYS A 158 13.40 -12.65 4.21
N ALA A 159 12.89 -13.01 3.03
CA ALA A 159 13.63 -13.80 2.06
C ALA A 159 14.91 -13.09 1.56
N GLY A 160 15.01 -11.77 1.69
CA GLY A 160 16.22 -11.01 1.38
C GLY A 160 17.43 -11.38 2.22
N SER A 161 17.24 -11.99 3.39
CA SER A 161 18.35 -12.46 4.24
C SER A 161 19.22 -13.53 3.60
N SER A 162 18.74 -14.19 2.54
CA SER A 162 19.48 -15.19 1.77
C SER A 162 20.23 -14.62 0.55
N MET A 163 20.16 -13.30 0.34
CA MET A 163 20.80 -12.64 -0.80
C MET A 163 22.31 -12.60 -0.62
N GLU A 164 23.05 -12.80 -1.72
CA GLU A 164 24.52 -12.71 -1.72
C GLU A 164 24.96 -11.28 -1.37
N LYS A 165 26.06 -11.16 -0.62
CA LYS A 165 26.54 -9.90 -0.09
C LYS A 165 26.85 -8.88 -1.18
N ASP A 166 27.48 -9.32 -2.26
CA ASP A 166 27.88 -8.44 -3.37
C ASP A 166 26.65 -7.93 -4.12
N GLU A 167 25.65 -8.79 -4.37
CA GLU A 167 24.38 -8.42 -4.98
C GLU A 167 23.62 -7.41 -4.12
N LEU A 168 23.60 -7.63 -2.81
CA LEU A 168 22.96 -6.71 -1.86
C LEU A 168 23.68 -5.35 -1.83
N THR A 169 25.00 -5.34 -1.84
CA THR A 169 25.82 -4.11 -1.86
C THR A 169 25.57 -3.33 -3.15
N GLU A 170 25.58 -4.00 -4.29
CA GLU A 170 25.29 -3.38 -5.58
C GLU A 170 23.89 -2.77 -5.64
N ALA A 171 22.87 -3.51 -5.17
CA ALA A 171 21.50 -3.05 -5.15
C ALA A 171 21.32 -1.81 -4.26
N ARG A 172 21.94 -1.78 -3.08
CA ARG A 172 21.93 -0.63 -2.17
C ARG A 172 22.67 0.59 -2.76
N GLY A 173 23.82 0.37 -3.37
CA GLY A 173 24.56 1.43 -4.07
C GLY A 173 23.74 2.02 -5.22
N ASN A 174 23.07 1.18 -6.01
CA ASN A 174 22.19 1.60 -7.08
C ASN A 174 20.97 2.40 -6.57
N PHE A 175 20.42 2.07 -5.40
CA PHE A 175 19.37 2.86 -4.75
C PHE A 175 19.88 4.29 -4.47
N TYR A 176 21.00 4.43 -3.79
CA TYR A 176 21.58 5.75 -3.47
C TYR A 176 21.87 6.57 -4.72
N LYS A 177 22.52 5.98 -5.70
CA LYS A 177 22.86 6.62 -6.97
C LYS A 177 21.61 7.11 -7.71
N PHE A 178 20.57 6.29 -7.76
CA PHE A 178 19.33 6.67 -8.45
C PHE A 178 18.64 7.83 -7.74
N PHE A 179 18.46 7.77 -6.43
CA PHE A 179 17.72 8.81 -5.71
C PHE A 179 18.51 10.10 -5.52
N THR A 180 19.83 10.06 -5.49
CA THR A 180 20.69 11.27 -5.60
C THR A 180 20.45 11.98 -6.95
N GLN A 181 20.46 11.24 -8.06
CA GLN A 181 20.17 11.82 -9.37
C GLN A 181 18.70 12.28 -9.52
N HIS A 182 17.78 11.60 -8.88
CA HIS A 182 16.39 11.98 -8.83
C HIS A 182 16.23 13.34 -8.15
N ASP A 183 16.84 13.54 -6.99
CA ASP A 183 16.82 14.79 -6.24
C ASP A 183 17.42 15.94 -7.05
N GLU A 184 18.60 15.74 -7.64
CA GLU A 184 19.26 16.74 -8.50
C GLU A 184 18.38 17.20 -9.69
N ARG A 185 17.66 16.25 -10.31
CA ARG A 185 16.83 16.53 -11.49
C ARG A 185 15.51 17.19 -11.17
N ARG A 186 15.01 16.98 -9.96
CA ARG A 186 13.65 17.39 -9.55
C ARG A 186 13.65 18.47 -8.49
N ASP A 187 14.82 18.92 -8.06
CA ASP A 187 14.97 19.89 -6.96
C ASP A 187 14.22 19.43 -5.72
N THR A 188 14.44 18.15 -5.37
CA THR A 188 13.86 17.49 -4.18
C THR A 188 14.96 17.07 -3.24
N ASN A 189 14.59 16.62 -2.03
CA ASN A 189 15.53 16.10 -1.04
C ASN A 189 14.95 14.85 -0.39
N PHE A 190 15.66 13.73 -0.53
CA PHE A 190 15.24 12.46 0.02
C PHE A 190 14.99 12.53 1.53
N LEU A 191 15.95 13.06 2.29
CA LEU A 191 15.87 13.11 3.76
C LEU A 191 14.86 14.13 4.29
N GLU A 192 14.50 15.14 3.51
CA GLU A 192 13.38 16.03 3.87
C GLU A 192 12.02 15.31 3.72
N THR A 193 11.91 14.39 2.76
CA THR A 193 10.68 13.65 2.50
C THR A 193 10.58 12.36 3.34
N PHE A 194 11.72 11.72 3.62
CA PHE A 194 11.84 10.47 4.36
C PHE A 194 12.84 10.58 5.52
N PRO A 195 12.61 11.47 6.50
CA PRO A 195 13.56 11.66 7.61
C PRO A 195 13.77 10.38 8.43
N GLU A 196 12.76 9.51 8.51
CA GLU A 196 12.81 8.21 9.19
C GLU A 196 13.68 7.17 8.47
N MET A 197 14.14 7.47 7.26
CA MET A 197 15.01 6.60 6.45
C MET A 197 16.48 7.08 6.43
N GLU A 198 16.90 7.93 7.36
CA GLU A 198 18.28 8.44 7.39
C GLU A 198 19.31 7.30 7.51
N ASP A 199 19.07 6.34 8.40
CA ASP A 199 19.95 5.16 8.54
C ASP A 199 20.03 4.35 7.24
N TRP A 200 18.89 4.15 6.58
CA TRP A 200 18.84 3.48 5.28
C TRP A 200 19.63 4.22 4.22
N TRP A 201 19.46 5.54 4.15
CA TRP A 201 20.19 6.39 3.21
C TRP A 201 21.69 6.28 3.40
N ASN A 202 22.16 6.30 4.65
CA ASN A 202 23.58 6.16 4.99
C ASN A 202 24.12 4.78 4.62
N ILE A 203 23.40 3.70 4.88
CA ILE A 203 23.77 2.33 4.45
C ILE A 203 23.91 2.27 2.92
N CYS A 204 22.99 2.88 2.17
CA CYS A 204 23.05 2.87 0.72
C CYS A 204 24.19 3.74 0.16
N LYS A 205 24.51 4.85 0.83
CA LYS A 205 25.65 5.71 0.50
C LYS A 205 26.99 5.00 0.71
N GLU A 206 27.12 4.27 1.82
CA GLU A 206 28.31 3.45 2.09
C GLU A 206 28.46 2.32 1.07
N ALA A 207 27.36 1.69 0.67
CA ALA A 207 27.36 0.64 -0.35
C ALA A 207 27.76 1.18 -1.73
N GLU A 208 27.34 2.38 -2.10
CA GLU A 208 27.74 3.02 -3.38
C GLU A 208 29.24 3.27 -3.44
N ALA A 209 29.86 3.63 -2.32
CA ALA A 209 31.30 3.87 -2.27
C ALA A 209 32.15 2.58 -2.42
N LEU A 210 31.52 1.40 -2.35
CA LEU A 210 32.21 0.11 -2.47
C LEU A 210 32.06 -0.51 -3.87
N VAL A 211 31.21 0.03 -4.73
CA VAL A 211 30.88 -0.44 -6.09
C VAL A 211 31.54 0.46 -7.13
#